data_a90204c69b9c89d682b1cab150e64196
#
_entry.id   a90204c69b9c89d682b1cab150e64196
#
_cell.length_a   1.000
_cell.length_b   1.000
_cell.length_c   1.000
_cell.angle_alpha   90.00
_cell.angle_beta   90.00
_cell.angle_gamma   90.00
#
_symmetry.space_group_name_H-M   'P 1'
#
loop_
_entity.id
_entity.type
_entity.pdbx_description
1 polymer ?
#
loop_
_entity_poly.entity_id
_entity_poly.type
_entity_poly.pdbx_seq_one_letter_code
_entity_poly.pdbx_strand_id
1 'polypeptide(L)'
;MSIPVTFMGNVATEVKSLATASGRQVAVFRLAVPDRRWIKGKGWVDGDPTFLAVSAFGQLAANVAASLKRGEPVVVVGRLRMSTWQKALEGGSTSSGQSLEVEASHVGHDLMKGVTTFSRPAVMIEPEDEAAAIAEGLLRQAEQDGELLEENAA
;
A
#
# COMPACT_ATOMS: atom_id res chain seq x y z
N MET A 1 -2.72 -16.83 -3.52
CA MET A 1 -1.80 -17.23 -2.42
C MET A 1 -1.14 -15.99 -1.85
N SER A 2 -1.11 -15.84 -0.57
CA SER A 2 -0.44 -14.71 0.10
C SER A 2 0.69 -15.23 0.98
N ILE A 3 1.86 -14.63 0.84
CA ILE A 3 3.07 -15.05 1.54
C ILE A 3 3.38 -14.00 2.60
N PRO A 4 3.51 -14.37 3.88
CA PRO A 4 3.93 -13.44 4.91
C PRO A 4 5.38 -13.00 4.66
N VAL A 5 5.63 -11.70 4.75
CA VAL A 5 6.94 -11.11 4.46
C VAL A 5 7.24 -9.96 5.43
N THR A 6 8.53 -9.73 5.61
CA THR A 6 9.06 -8.54 6.28
C THR A 6 10.13 -7.94 5.40
N PHE A 7 9.98 -6.65 5.10
CA PHE A 7 10.96 -5.89 4.34
C PHE A 7 11.49 -4.72 5.16
N MET A 8 12.76 -4.44 4.99
CA MET A 8 13.41 -3.23 5.46
C MET A 8 13.91 -2.46 4.26
N GLY A 9 13.64 -1.17 4.23
CA GLY A 9 14.03 -0.33 3.11
C GLY A 9 13.71 1.13 3.37
N ASN A 10 13.72 1.91 2.31
CA ASN A 10 13.42 3.35 2.38
C ASN A 10 12.16 3.68 1.59
N VAL A 11 11.40 4.64 2.08
CA VAL A 11 10.25 5.18 1.35
C VAL A 11 10.74 5.88 0.10
N ALA A 12 10.42 5.35 -1.07
CA ALA A 12 10.94 5.82 -2.34
C ALA A 12 10.10 6.93 -2.99
N THR A 13 8.81 7.02 -2.62
CA THR A 13 7.88 8.02 -3.14
C THR A 13 7.14 8.72 -2.00
N GLU A 14 6.48 9.81 -2.30
CA GLU A 14 5.49 10.38 -1.38
C GLU A 14 4.38 9.37 -1.11
N VAL A 15 3.86 9.39 0.12
CA VAL A 15 2.72 8.57 0.51
C VAL A 15 1.44 9.18 -0.08
N LYS A 16 0.75 8.42 -0.90
CA LYS A 16 -0.55 8.82 -1.46
C LYS A 16 -1.66 8.29 -0.59
N SER A 17 -2.53 9.16 -0.14
CA SER A 17 -3.74 8.81 0.60
C SER A 17 -4.93 8.81 -0.34
N LEU A 18 -5.62 7.69 -0.42
CA LEU A 18 -6.74 7.45 -1.32
C LEU A 18 -7.92 6.88 -0.52
N ALA A 19 -9.12 7.01 -1.09
CA ALA A 19 -10.28 6.28 -0.61
C ALA A 19 -10.69 5.24 -1.67
N THR A 20 -10.98 4.02 -1.23
CA THR A 20 -11.56 3.00 -2.10
C THR A 20 -13.02 3.34 -2.44
N ALA A 21 -13.61 2.65 -3.43
CA ALA A 21 -15.02 2.80 -3.78
C ALA A 21 -15.96 2.53 -2.59
N SER A 22 -15.56 1.69 -1.64
CA SER A 22 -16.27 1.42 -0.39
C SER A 22 -16.03 2.48 0.71
N GLY A 23 -15.28 3.54 0.45
CA GLY A 23 -14.93 4.58 1.42
C GLY A 23 -13.80 4.24 2.37
N ARG A 24 -13.17 3.08 2.23
CA ARG A 24 -12.04 2.65 3.06
C ARG A 24 -10.80 3.47 2.74
N GLN A 25 -10.14 3.99 3.77
CA GLN A 25 -8.90 4.75 3.60
C GLN A 25 -7.74 3.82 3.24
N VAL A 26 -6.97 4.22 2.25
CA VAL A 26 -5.77 3.50 1.76
C VAL A 26 -4.60 4.47 1.67
N ALA A 27 -3.45 4.07 2.15
CA ALA A 27 -2.18 4.75 1.90
C ALA A 27 -1.30 3.86 1.03
N VAL A 28 -0.72 4.43 -0.01
CA VAL A 28 0.14 3.73 -0.96
C VAL A 28 1.45 4.47 -1.12
N PHE A 29 2.54 3.73 -1.08
CA PHE A 29 3.87 4.24 -1.38
C PHE A 29 4.75 3.14 -2.00
N ARG A 30 5.87 3.53 -2.57
CA ARG A 30 6.88 2.58 -3.03
C ARG A 30 7.99 2.45 -2.01
N LEU A 31 8.37 1.22 -1.74
CA LEU A 31 9.48 0.85 -0.88
C LEU A 31 10.68 0.47 -1.74
N ALA A 32 11.83 1.10 -1.52
CA ALA A 32 13.09 0.70 -2.10
C ALA A 32 13.81 -0.23 -1.10
N VAL A 33 13.91 -1.50 -1.46
CA VAL A 33 14.63 -2.50 -0.67
C VAL A 33 16.05 -2.59 -1.22
N PRO A 34 17.09 -2.23 -0.43
CA PRO A 34 18.46 -2.27 -0.90
C PRO A 34 18.93 -3.71 -1.13
N ASP A 35 19.67 -3.93 -2.21
CA ASP A 35 20.41 -5.17 -2.46
C ASP A 35 21.88 -4.96 -2.09
N ARG A 36 22.29 -5.51 -0.96
CA ARG A 36 23.70 -5.48 -0.53
C ARG A 36 24.29 -6.87 -0.57
N ARG A 37 25.39 -7.02 -1.28
CA ARG A 37 26.10 -8.27 -1.45
C ARG A 37 27.52 -8.18 -0.93
N TRP A 38 27.98 -9.25 -0.28
CA TRP A 38 29.36 -9.40 0.06
C TRP A 38 30.11 -10.01 -1.13
N ILE A 39 31.11 -9.29 -1.63
CA ILE A 39 32.00 -9.78 -2.69
C ILE A 39 33.40 -9.96 -2.11
N LYS A 40 33.94 -11.17 -2.25
CA LYS A 40 35.30 -11.48 -1.79
C LYS A 40 36.31 -10.55 -2.49
N GLY A 41 37.10 -9.84 -1.69
CA GLY A 41 38.09 -8.87 -2.17
C GLY A 41 37.60 -7.44 -2.38
N LYS A 42 36.29 -7.21 -2.33
CA LYS A 42 35.67 -5.88 -2.45
C LYS A 42 34.86 -5.44 -1.22
N GLY A 43 34.49 -6.39 -0.36
CA GLY A 43 33.62 -6.12 0.79
C GLY A 43 32.14 -6.03 0.42
N TRP A 44 31.38 -5.24 1.17
CA TRP A 44 29.97 -4.99 0.92
C TRP A 44 29.80 -4.04 -0.29
N VAL A 45 29.04 -4.50 -1.26
CA VAL A 45 28.74 -3.75 -2.49
C VAL A 45 27.24 -3.57 -2.58
N ASP A 46 26.81 -2.35 -2.87
CA ASP A 46 25.41 -2.03 -3.12
C ASP A 46 25.04 -2.41 -4.56
N GLY A 47 23.99 -3.21 -4.72
CA GLY A 47 23.35 -3.50 -5.98
C GLY A 47 22.17 -2.56 -6.25
N ASP A 48 21.45 -2.81 -7.34
CA ASP A 48 20.25 -2.08 -7.67
C ASP A 48 19.14 -2.41 -6.67
N PRO A 49 18.45 -1.40 -6.11
CA PRO A 49 17.37 -1.65 -5.18
C PRO A 49 16.16 -2.29 -5.88
N THR A 50 15.46 -3.16 -5.17
CA THR A 50 14.17 -3.68 -5.60
C THR A 50 13.06 -2.77 -5.11
N PHE A 51 12.15 -2.38 -6.01
CA PHE A 51 11.02 -1.53 -5.68
C PHE A 51 9.74 -2.35 -5.53
N LEU A 52 9.04 -2.15 -4.41
CA LEU A 52 7.77 -2.79 -4.11
C LEU A 52 6.70 -1.73 -3.89
N ALA A 53 5.49 -1.99 -4.36
CA ALA A 53 4.33 -1.21 -3.96
C ALA A 53 3.86 -1.69 -2.57
N VAL A 54 3.65 -0.76 -1.66
CA VAL A 54 3.13 -1.04 -0.31
C VAL A 54 1.79 -0.34 -0.17
N SER A 55 0.77 -1.09 0.24
CA SER A 55 -0.56 -0.58 0.58
C SER A 55 -0.87 -0.84 2.04
N ALA A 56 -1.44 0.15 2.70
CA ALA A 56 -1.95 0.09 4.07
C ALA A 56 -3.40 0.53 4.08
N PHE A 57 -4.20 -0.02 4.98
CA PHE A 57 -5.64 0.23 5.05
C PHE A 57 -6.07 0.69 6.44
N GLY A 58 -7.18 1.44 6.50
CA GLY A 58 -7.83 1.84 7.74
C GLY A 58 -6.95 2.74 8.62
N GLN A 59 -6.87 2.46 9.91
CA GLN A 59 -6.07 3.23 10.87
C GLN A 59 -4.59 3.23 10.51
N LEU A 60 -4.07 2.10 10.03
CA LEU A 60 -2.67 2.03 9.58
C LEU A 60 -2.42 3.00 8.42
N ALA A 61 -3.35 3.10 7.48
CA ALA A 61 -3.24 4.06 6.37
C ALA A 61 -3.17 5.50 6.84
N ALA A 62 -4.04 5.90 7.78
CA ALA A 62 -4.05 7.23 8.36
C ALA A 62 -2.72 7.55 9.06
N ASN A 63 -2.22 6.63 9.86
CA ASN A 63 -0.98 6.80 10.60
C ASN A 63 0.25 6.81 9.69
N VAL A 64 0.28 5.96 8.66
CA VAL A 64 1.34 5.94 7.64
C VAL A 64 1.39 7.27 6.89
N ALA A 65 0.25 7.78 6.43
CA ALA A 65 0.17 9.06 5.73
C ALA A 65 0.64 10.24 6.60
N ALA A 66 0.35 10.20 7.91
CA ALA A 66 0.76 11.24 8.86
C ALA A 66 2.23 11.14 9.28
N SER A 67 2.84 9.95 9.21
CA SER A 67 4.14 9.66 9.81
C SER A 67 5.28 9.57 8.82
N LEU A 68 5.05 9.01 7.63
CA LEU A 68 6.11 8.68 6.69
C LEU A 68 6.34 9.77 5.65
N LYS A 69 7.61 10.02 5.39
CA LYS A 69 8.07 10.90 4.32
C LYS A 69 9.04 10.17 3.39
N ARG A 70 9.12 10.62 2.17
CA ARG A 70 10.08 10.12 1.19
C ARG A 70 11.51 10.16 1.75
N GLY A 71 12.24 9.07 1.57
CA GLY A 71 13.62 8.90 2.02
C GLY A 71 13.79 8.30 3.41
N GLU A 72 12.71 8.17 4.18
CA GLU A 72 12.80 7.63 5.54
C GLU A 72 12.95 6.11 5.54
N PRO A 73 13.78 5.56 6.46
CA PRO A 73 13.96 4.13 6.60
C PRO A 73 12.80 3.52 7.38
N VAL A 74 12.25 2.43 6.85
CA VAL A 74 11.07 1.77 7.42
C VAL A 74 11.21 0.25 7.43
N VAL A 75 10.47 -0.37 8.34
CA VAL A 75 10.21 -1.79 8.39
C VAL A 75 8.75 -2.01 8.04
N VAL A 76 8.49 -2.88 7.08
CA VAL A 76 7.15 -3.23 6.63
C VAL A 76 6.92 -4.71 6.85
N VAL A 77 5.89 -5.05 7.59
CA VAL A 77 5.40 -6.41 7.79
C VAL A 77 4.05 -6.54 7.10
N GLY A 78 3.87 -7.59 6.33
CA GLY A 78 2.61 -7.79 5.62
C GLY A 78 2.57 -9.07 4.81
N ARG A 79 1.77 -9.04 3.78
CA ARG A 79 1.60 -10.16 2.86
C ARG A 79 1.96 -9.73 1.45
N LEU A 80 2.84 -10.51 0.84
CA LEU A 80 3.22 -10.34 -0.55
C LEU A 80 2.10 -10.87 -1.45
N ARG A 81 1.68 -10.05 -2.39
CA ARG A 81 0.74 -10.40 -3.44
C ARG A 81 1.39 -10.17 -4.80
N MET A 82 1.10 -11.05 -5.71
CA MET A 82 1.47 -10.88 -7.11
C MET A 82 0.23 -10.41 -7.87
N SER A 83 0.34 -9.25 -8.48
CA SER A 83 -0.69 -8.68 -9.33
C SER A 83 -0.23 -8.78 -10.79
N THR A 84 -1.10 -9.28 -11.65
CA THR A 84 -0.89 -9.27 -13.09
C THR A 84 -1.64 -8.09 -13.69
N TRP A 85 -0.98 -7.34 -14.54
CA TRP A 85 -1.60 -6.23 -15.25
C TRP A 85 -1.48 -6.42 -16.75
N GLN A 86 -2.49 -5.93 -17.45
CA GLN A 86 -2.51 -5.86 -18.91
C GLN A 86 -2.77 -4.41 -19.31
N LYS A 87 -2.00 -3.91 -20.23
CA LYS A 87 -2.18 -2.58 -20.81
C LYS A 87 -2.30 -2.71 -22.32
N ALA A 88 -3.41 -2.22 -22.87
CA ALA A 88 -3.56 -2.07 -24.29
C ALA A 88 -2.61 -0.97 -24.80
N LEU A 89 -1.87 -1.28 -25.83
CA LEU A 89 -0.98 -0.33 -26.53
C LEU A 89 -1.68 0.18 -27.80
N GLU A 90 -1.26 1.37 -28.25
CA GLU A 90 -1.67 1.86 -29.55
C GLU A 90 -1.20 0.88 -30.64
N GLY A 91 -2.07 0.55 -31.61
CA GLY A 91 -1.79 -0.41 -32.66
C GLY A 91 -2.29 -1.83 -32.41
N GLY A 92 -3.11 -2.07 -31.36
CA GLY A 92 -3.79 -3.35 -31.10
C GLY A 92 -2.96 -4.41 -30.40
N SER A 93 -1.71 -4.10 -30.00
CA SER A 93 -0.89 -4.98 -29.15
C SER A 93 -1.21 -4.79 -27.67
N THR A 94 -1.02 -5.85 -26.89
CA THR A 94 -1.20 -5.82 -25.43
C THR A 94 0.14 -6.05 -24.73
N SER A 95 0.48 -5.17 -23.82
CA SER A 95 1.59 -5.38 -22.90
C SER A 95 1.05 -5.92 -21.59
N SER A 96 1.66 -6.98 -21.09
CA SER A 96 1.33 -7.57 -19.80
C SER A 96 2.56 -7.67 -18.92
N GLY A 97 2.37 -7.57 -17.62
CA GLY A 97 3.45 -7.70 -16.67
C GLY A 97 2.93 -8.17 -15.31
N GLN A 98 3.86 -8.44 -14.43
CA GLN A 98 3.60 -8.77 -13.04
C GLN A 98 4.20 -7.70 -12.16
N SER A 99 3.46 -7.27 -11.14
CA SER A 99 3.94 -6.40 -10.10
C SER A 99 3.85 -7.10 -8.74
N LEU A 100 4.84 -6.86 -7.92
CA LEU A 100 4.85 -7.33 -6.53
C LEU A 100 4.31 -6.21 -5.65
N GLU A 101 3.30 -6.55 -4.87
CA GLU A 101 2.65 -5.65 -3.92
C GLU A 101 2.68 -6.25 -2.53
N VAL A 102 2.89 -5.40 -1.54
CA VAL A 102 2.82 -5.78 -0.12
C VAL A 102 1.61 -5.11 0.50
N GLU A 103 0.67 -5.92 0.94
CA GLU A 103 -0.40 -5.45 1.84
C GLU A 103 0.13 -5.43 3.26
N ALA A 104 0.41 -4.24 3.77
CA ALA A 104 1.01 -4.08 5.08
C ALA A 104 0.02 -4.34 6.20
N SER A 105 0.46 -5.07 7.21
CA SER A 105 -0.21 -5.22 8.50
C SER A 105 0.42 -4.32 9.57
N HIS A 106 1.73 -4.07 9.47
CA HIS A 106 2.49 -3.20 10.35
C HIS A 106 3.53 -2.42 9.54
N VAL A 107 3.70 -1.18 9.89
CA VAL A 107 4.73 -0.30 9.34
C VAL A 107 5.32 0.53 10.46
N GLY A 108 6.61 0.66 10.50
CA GLY A 108 7.30 1.50 11.48
C GLY A 108 8.61 2.05 10.92
N HIS A 109 9.12 3.10 11.53
CA HIS A 109 10.46 3.57 11.26
C HIS A 109 11.51 2.54 11.71
N ASP A 110 12.58 2.40 10.95
CA ASP A 110 13.72 1.58 11.33
C ASP A 110 14.63 2.35 12.30
N LEU A 111 14.54 2.06 13.57
CA LEU A 111 15.31 2.73 14.62
C LEU A 111 16.81 2.41 14.59
N MET A 112 17.26 1.45 13.80
CA MET A 112 18.69 1.30 13.50
C MET A 112 19.27 2.52 12.76
N LYS A 113 18.40 3.28 12.08
CA LYS A 113 18.79 4.39 11.22
C LYS A 113 18.53 5.78 11.83
N GLY A 114 17.76 5.86 12.89
CA GLY A 114 17.42 7.15 13.48
C GLY A 114 16.48 7.03 14.67
N VAL A 115 16.03 8.17 15.16
CA VAL A 115 15.11 8.32 16.30
C VAL A 115 13.78 8.87 15.83
N THR A 116 12.71 8.48 16.49
CA THR A 116 11.35 8.98 16.23
C THR A 116 10.64 9.33 17.52
N THR A 117 9.62 10.15 17.42
CA THR A 117 8.73 10.48 18.54
C THR A 117 7.37 9.87 18.30
N PHE A 118 6.88 9.11 19.27
CA PHE A 118 5.57 8.51 19.22
C PHE A 118 4.50 9.43 19.80
N SER A 119 3.36 9.51 19.10
CA SER A 119 2.14 10.12 19.63
C SER A 119 0.93 9.25 19.29
N ARG A 120 -0.07 9.24 20.17
CA ARG A 120 -1.33 8.56 19.89
C ARG A 120 -2.21 9.47 19.05
N PRO A 121 -2.93 8.94 18.03
CA PRO A 121 -3.89 9.74 17.29
C PRO A 121 -5.02 10.21 18.22
N ALA A 122 -5.52 11.42 17.97
CA ALA A 122 -6.61 12.01 18.76
C ALA A 122 -7.94 11.22 18.60
N VAL A 123 -8.12 10.60 17.43
CA VAL A 123 -9.28 9.76 17.11
C VAL A 123 -8.76 8.43 16.58
N MET A 124 -9.22 7.33 17.17
CA MET A 124 -8.97 5.98 16.68
C MET A 124 -10.13 5.57 15.77
N ILE A 125 -9.81 4.93 14.66
CA ILE A 125 -10.81 4.29 13.81
C ILE A 125 -11.07 2.91 14.41
N GLU A 126 -12.25 2.74 14.98
CA GLU A 126 -12.65 1.45 15.55
C GLU A 126 -12.95 0.44 14.42
N PRO A 127 -12.62 -0.84 14.62
CA PRO A 127 -12.89 -1.87 13.60
C PRO A 127 -14.38 -2.02 13.25
N GLU A 128 -15.28 -1.71 14.20
CA GLU A 128 -16.72 -1.73 13.97
C GLU A 128 -17.15 -0.58 13.07
N ASP A 129 -16.54 0.59 13.21
CA ASP A 129 -16.78 1.74 12.34
C ASP A 129 -16.31 1.47 10.91
N GLU A 130 -15.24 0.73 10.76
CA GLU A 130 -14.74 0.29 9.46
C GLU A 130 -15.73 -0.67 8.76
N ALA A 131 -16.28 -1.64 9.50
CA ALA A 131 -17.29 -2.55 8.99
C ALA A 131 -18.60 -1.82 8.64
N ALA A 132 -19.01 -0.86 9.46
CA ALA A 132 -20.17 -0.03 9.22
C ALA A 132 -20.01 0.87 7.99
N ALA A 133 -18.83 1.48 7.80
CA ALA A 133 -18.53 2.30 6.64
C ALA A 133 -18.52 1.48 5.34
N ILE A 134 -18.02 0.25 5.37
CA ILE A 134 -18.07 -0.69 4.25
C ILE A 134 -19.52 -1.05 3.91
N ALA A 135 -20.32 -1.38 4.92
CA ALA A 135 -21.73 -1.72 4.74
C ALA A 135 -22.54 -0.55 4.16
N GLU A 136 -22.31 0.65 4.65
CA GLU A 136 -22.96 1.87 4.14
C GLU A 136 -22.55 2.19 2.69
N GLY A 137 -21.26 2.00 2.36
CA GLY A 137 -20.76 2.14 1.00
C GLY A 137 -21.40 1.17 0.01
N LEU A 138 -21.57 -0.10 0.41
CA LEU A 138 -22.24 -1.12 -0.38
C LEU A 138 -23.72 -0.83 -0.60
N LEU A 139 -24.41 -0.32 0.43
CA LEU A 139 -25.82 0.06 0.34
C LEU A 139 -26.02 1.23 -0.63
N ARG A 140 -25.20 2.27 -0.57
CA ARG A 140 -25.26 3.40 -1.51
C ARG A 140 -25.00 2.96 -2.95
N GLN A 141 -24.08 2.03 -3.15
CA GLN A 141 -23.80 1.52 -4.49
C GLN A 141 -24.97 0.69 -5.05
N ALA A 142 -25.59 -0.13 -4.21
CA ALA A 142 -26.79 -0.89 -4.57
C ALA A 142 -27.99 0.02 -4.92
N GLU A 143 -28.16 1.14 -4.20
CA GLU A 143 -29.20 2.13 -4.50
C GLU A 143 -28.95 2.83 -5.84
N GLN A 144 -27.70 3.22 -6.15
CA GLN A 144 -27.33 3.83 -7.42
C GLN A 144 -27.52 2.85 -8.60
N ASP A 145 -27.16 1.59 -8.41
CA ASP A 145 -27.34 0.55 -9.43
C ASP A 145 -28.84 0.26 -9.65
N GLY A 146 -29.65 0.34 -8.60
CA GLY A 146 -31.11 0.22 -8.65
C GLY A 146 -31.78 1.37 -9.42
N GLU A 147 -31.37 2.62 -9.18
CA GLU A 147 -31.88 3.79 -9.90
C GLU A 147 -31.53 3.73 -11.41
N LEU A 148 -30.31 3.31 -11.74
CA LEU A 148 -29.88 3.14 -13.14
C LEU A 148 -30.68 2.05 -13.89
N LEU A 149 -31.12 1.01 -13.20
CA LEU A 149 -31.96 -0.04 -13.77
C LEU A 149 -33.40 0.43 -14.01
N GLU A 150 -33.96 1.27 -13.13
CA GLU A 150 -35.27 1.87 -13.30
C GLU A 150 -35.29 2.93 -14.41
N GLU A 151 -34.24 3.74 -14.52
CA GLU A 151 -34.10 4.75 -15.60
C GLU A 151 -33.95 4.10 -16.99
N ASN A 152 -33.31 2.96 -17.07
CA ASN A 152 -33.15 2.19 -18.33
C ASN A 152 -34.37 1.32 -18.66
N ALA A 153 -35.29 1.09 -17.74
CA ALA A 153 -36.53 0.33 -17.95
C ALA A 153 -37.73 1.20 -18.39
N ALA A 154 -37.59 2.50 -18.32
CA ALA A 154 -38.56 3.47 -18.82
C ALA A 154 -38.16 3.93 -20.25
#